data_3587c02979ae4429b5cf3bd1c1cf298e
#
_entry.id   3587c02979ae4429b5cf3bd1c1cf298e
#
_cell.length_a   1.000
_cell.length_b   1.000
_cell.length_c   1.000
_cell.angle_alpha   90.00
_cell.angle_beta   90.00
_cell.angle_gamma   90.00
#
_symmetry.space_group_name_H-M   'P 1'
#
loop_
_entity.id
_entity.type
_entity.pdbx_description
1 polymer ?
#
loop_
_entity_poly.entity_id
_entity_poly.type
_entity_poly.pdbx_seq_one_letter_code
_entity_poly.pdbx_strand_id
1 'polypeptide(L)'
;MDSTLKTHAKEAGTGMQRLTAGGFLLAVTLFIAGMGHCAAEDMRFVDAEDDTGYYVDAASIVRVSDTERDAVIAVIKAAENRRYVYRTRLYPQTGTYQFVSAQVEVYDTKEVLRTTQGMNMPQKYTPASPLRSIADFIEELLTKKQQQR
;
A
#
# COMPACT_ATOMS: atom_id res chain seq x y z
N MET A 1 -59.03 2.37 57.15
CA MET A 1 -59.82 1.67 56.15
C MET A 1 -58.82 1.21 55.08
N ASP A 2 -58.26 0.04 55.30
CA ASP A 2 -58.68 -1.22 54.64
C ASP A 2 -58.35 -1.22 53.17
N SER A 3 -57.62 -2.06 52.69
CA SER A 3 -57.39 -3.47 52.67
C SER A 3 -56.56 -3.85 51.46
N THR A 4 -55.69 -4.62 51.62
CA THR A 4 -55.34 -6.02 51.24
C THR A 4 -54.61 -6.17 49.93
N LEU A 5 -53.41 -6.66 50.11
CA LEU A 5 -52.82 -7.91 49.64
C LEU A 5 -53.31 -8.46 48.30
N LYS A 6 -52.42 -8.66 47.38
CA LYS A 6 -52.21 -10.03 46.87
C LYS A 6 -50.87 -10.16 46.09
N THR A 7 -50.06 -10.96 46.67
CA THR A 7 -48.92 -11.69 46.12
C THR A 7 -49.30 -12.45 44.87
N HIS A 8 -48.50 -12.39 43.83
CA HIS A 8 -48.31 -13.52 42.94
C HIS A 8 -46.83 -13.59 42.49
N ALA A 9 -46.14 -14.47 43.12
CA ALA A 9 -44.91 -15.04 42.59
C ALA A 9 -45.27 -15.84 41.33
N LYS A 10 -44.48 -15.70 40.29
CA LYS A 10 -44.37 -16.71 39.25
C LYS A 10 -42.92 -16.85 38.84
N GLU A 11 -42.48 -18.03 39.16
CA GLU A 11 -41.18 -18.58 38.87
C GLU A 11 -40.83 -18.65 37.38
N ALA A 12 -39.55 -18.83 37.21
CA ALA A 12 -38.87 -19.71 36.29
C ALA A 12 -38.64 -19.23 34.86
N GLY A 13 -37.43 -19.20 34.55
CA GLY A 13 -36.92 -19.21 33.19
C GLY A 13 -35.42 -19.01 33.15
N THR A 14 -34.70 -19.90 33.86
CA THR A 14 -33.25 -20.09 33.64
C THR A 14 -33.03 -20.62 32.24
N GLY A 15 -32.97 -19.73 31.29
CA GLY A 15 -32.51 -19.98 29.93
C GLY A 15 -31.02 -19.76 29.85
N MET A 16 -30.26 -20.76 30.27
CA MET A 16 -28.82 -20.85 30.08
C MET A 16 -28.59 -21.00 28.58
N GLN A 17 -28.47 -19.88 27.86
CA GLN A 17 -27.98 -19.91 26.49
C GLN A 17 -26.51 -20.30 26.52
N ARG A 18 -26.26 -21.55 26.17
CA ARG A 18 -24.92 -22.03 25.84
C ARG A 18 -24.45 -21.20 24.60
N LEU A 19 -23.66 -20.19 24.85
CA LEU A 19 -22.85 -19.58 23.80
C LEU A 19 -21.91 -20.68 23.29
N THR A 20 -22.22 -21.16 22.09
CA THR A 20 -21.38 -22.11 21.37
C THR A 20 -20.06 -21.40 21.05
N ALA A 21 -18.99 -21.91 21.64
CA ALA A 21 -17.59 -21.47 21.43
C ALA A 21 -17.09 -21.64 19.99
N GLY A 22 -17.96 -21.99 19.04
CA GLY A 22 -17.62 -22.18 17.62
C GLY A 22 -17.57 -20.89 16.78
N GLY A 23 -18.23 -19.81 17.21
CA GLY A 23 -18.31 -18.58 16.42
C GLY A 23 -17.07 -17.69 16.52
N PHE A 24 -16.31 -17.79 17.60
CA PHE A 24 -15.15 -16.94 17.84
C PHE A 24 -13.90 -17.37 17.06
N LEU A 25 -13.78 -18.67 16.76
CA LEU A 25 -12.65 -19.22 15.99
C LEU A 25 -12.72 -18.87 14.49
N LEU A 26 -13.94 -18.69 13.94
CA LEU A 26 -14.11 -18.34 12.53
C LEU A 26 -13.80 -16.87 12.25
N ALA A 27 -14.04 -15.98 13.21
CA ALA A 27 -13.76 -14.55 13.08
C ALA A 27 -12.25 -14.23 13.12
N VAL A 28 -11.48 -15.00 13.91
CA VAL A 28 -10.03 -14.84 14.02
C VAL A 28 -9.31 -15.32 12.75
N THR A 29 -9.83 -16.36 12.10
CA THR A 29 -9.21 -16.92 10.88
C THR A 29 -9.38 -15.99 9.65
N LEU A 30 -10.46 -15.19 9.61
CA LEU A 30 -10.65 -14.23 8.51
C LEU A 30 -9.71 -13.00 8.61
N PHE A 31 -9.23 -12.66 9.82
CA PHE A 31 -8.35 -11.52 10.01
C PHE A 31 -6.90 -11.79 9.57
N ILE A 32 -6.49 -13.07 9.51
CA ILE A 32 -5.13 -13.48 9.10
C ILE A 32 -5.01 -13.54 7.57
N ALA A 33 -6.11 -13.71 6.84
CA ALA A 33 -6.12 -13.77 5.37
C ALA A 33 -5.90 -12.40 4.70
N GLY A 34 -5.92 -11.30 5.47
CA GLY A 34 -5.67 -9.94 4.97
C GLY A 34 -4.24 -9.42 5.14
N MET A 35 -3.33 -10.21 5.72
CA MET A 35 -1.91 -9.86 5.72
C MET A 35 -1.36 -10.12 4.31
N GLY A 36 -1.47 -9.09 3.46
CA GLY A 36 -0.84 -9.08 2.15
C GLY A 36 0.60 -9.54 2.30
N HIS A 37 1.02 -10.43 1.43
CA HIS A 37 2.39 -10.88 1.34
C HIS A 37 3.28 -9.64 1.30
N CYS A 38 4.00 -9.38 2.38
CA CYS A 38 5.06 -8.40 2.42
C CYS A 38 6.20 -9.00 1.60
N ALA A 39 6.09 -8.92 0.26
CA ALA A 39 7.20 -9.24 -0.60
C ALA A 39 8.34 -8.29 -0.20
N ALA A 40 9.53 -8.83 0.01
CA ALA A 40 10.70 -8.01 0.28
C ALA A 40 10.87 -7.02 -0.88
N GLU A 41 11.17 -5.76 -0.56
CA GLU A 41 11.47 -4.74 -1.57
C GLU A 41 12.67 -5.19 -2.44
N ASP A 42 12.54 -5.10 -3.76
CA ASP A 42 13.62 -5.29 -4.73
C ASP A 42 14.00 -3.93 -5.35
N MET A 43 14.64 -3.07 -4.53
CA MET A 43 15.02 -1.73 -4.93
C MET A 43 16.15 -1.74 -5.94
N ARG A 44 15.87 -1.28 -7.16
CA ARG A 44 16.83 -1.12 -8.24
C ARG A 44 17.15 0.34 -8.46
N PHE A 45 18.43 0.67 -8.44
CA PHE A 45 18.91 2.00 -8.79
C PHE A 45 18.65 2.28 -10.28
N VAL A 46 18.12 3.45 -10.59
CA VAL A 46 17.79 3.85 -11.97
C VAL A 46 18.55 5.09 -12.40
N ASP A 47 18.57 6.12 -11.56
CA ASP A 47 19.15 7.42 -11.91
C ASP A 47 19.63 8.16 -10.66
N ALA A 48 20.43 9.20 -10.86
CA ALA A 48 20.83 10.13 -9.81
C ALA A 48 20.91 11.56 -10.35
N GLU A 49 20.56 12.52 -9.50
CA GLU A 49 20.71 13.95 -9.74
C GLU A 49 21.27 14.58 -8.46
N ASP A 50 22.44 15.20 -8.56
CA ASP A 50 23.20 15.72 -7.43
C ASP A 50 23.41 14.66 -6.33
N ASP A 51 22.90 14.92 -5.11
CA ASP A 51 22.98 14.03 -3.94
C ASP A 51 21.74 13.12 -3.78
N THR A 52 20.89 13.08 -4.80
CA THR A 52 19.61 12.36 -4.78
C THR A 52 19.66 11.14 -5.68
N GLY A 53 19.38 9.97 -5.10
CA GLY A 53 19.27 8.71 -5.84
C GLY A 53 17.80 8.32 -6.09
N TYR A 54 17.53 7.81 -7.29
CA TYR A 54 16.21 7.36 -7.74
C TYR A 54 16.19 5.86 -7.92
N TYR A 55 15.23 5.19 -7.28
CA TYR A 55 15.12 3.73 -7.24
C TYR A 55 13.70 3.30 -7.58
N VAL A 56 13.57 2.11 -8.16
CA VAL A 56 12.28 1.44 -8.41
C VAL A 56 12.27 0.11 -7.68
N ASP A 57 11.21 -0.19 -6.98
CA ASP A 57 10.96 -1.53 -6.46
C ASP A 57 10.47 -2.45 -7.60
N ALA A 58 11.39 -3.26 -8.13
CA ALA A 58 11.11 -4.16 -9.25
C ALA A 58 10.07 -5.24 -8.93
N ALA A 59 9.87 -5.55 -7.63
CA ALA A 59 8.83 -6.47 -7.18
C ALA A 59 7.42 -5.84 -7.22
N SER A 60 7.34 -4.50 -7.12
CA SER A 60 6.08 -3.76 -7.12
C SER A 60 5.53 -3.45 -8.51
N ILE A 61 6.31 -3.67 -9.58
CA ILE A 61 5.93 -3.29 -10.94
C ILE A 61 4.77 -4.15 -11.44
N VAL A 62 3.65 -3.49 -11.78
CA VAL A 62 2.45 -4.12 -12.32
C VAL A 62 2.02 -3.42 -13.62
N ARG A 63 1.76 -4.21 -14.66
CA ARG A 63 1.03 -3.75 -15.85
C ARG A 63 -0.46 -3.76 -15.52
N VAL A 64 -1.04 -2.60 -15.26
CA VAL A 64 -2.47 -2.46 -14.95
C VAL A 64 -3.33 -2.61 -16.21
N SER A 65 -2.88 -1.98 -17.31
CA SER A 65 -3.50 -2.06 -18.64
C SER A 65 -2.44 -1.87 -19.72
N ASP A 66 -2.86 -1.78 -20.97
CA ASP A 66 -1.94 -1.47 -22.08
C ASP A 66 -1.33 -0.08 -21.97
N THR A 67 -2.02 0.85 -21.30
CA THR A 67 -1.62 2.26 -21.15
C THR A 67 -1.12 2.61 -19.77
N GLU A 68 -1.27 1.74 -18.76
CA GLU A 68 -1.01 2.07 -17.36
C GLU A 68 -0.04 1.09 -16.70
N ARG A 69 0.89 1.63 -15.92
CA ARG A 69 1.86 0.89 -15.08
C ARG A 69 1.83 1.43 -13.67
N ASP A 70 1.71 0.56 -12.70
CA ASP A 70 1.91 0.91 -11.29
C ASP A 70 3.28 0.44 -10.83
N ALA A 71 3.96 1.25 -10.03
CA ALA A 71 5.22 0.92 -9.40
C ALA A 71 5.44 1.73 -8.12
N VAL A 72 6.27 1.21 -7.23
CA VAL A 72 6.79 1.95 -6.08
C VAL A 72 8.15 2.54 -6.46
N ILE A 73 8.30 3.85 -6.27
CA ILE A 73 9.51 4.61 -6.52
C ILE A 73 10.03 5.13 -5.19
N ALA A 74 11.33 4.98 -4.94
CA ALA A 74 11.99 5.60 -3.80
C ALA A 74 12.98 6.65 -4.26
N VAL A 75 12.89 7.84 -3.67
CA VAL A 75 13.84 8.93 -3.84
C VAL A 75 14.62 9.06 -2.55
N ILE A 76 15.93 8.87 -2.61
CA ILE A 76 16.80 8.81 -1.44
C ILE A 76 17.72 10.02 -1.42
N LYS A 77 17.67 10.77 -0.33
CA LYS A 77 18.58 11.85 0.03
C LYS A 77 19.38 11.43 1.26
N ALA A 78 20.47 10.71 1.02
CA ALA A 78 21.24 10.08 2.10
C ALA A 78 21.82 11.12 3.07
N ALA A 79 22.29 12.27 2.57
CA ALA A 79 22.82 13.35 3.39
C ALA A 79 21.77 13.95 4.35
N GLU A 80 20.50 13.89 4.00
CA GLU A 80 19.38 14.35 4.83
C GLU A 80 18.80 13.22 5.70
N ASN A 81 19.29 12.01 5.58
CA ASN A 81 18.71 10.78 6.17
C ASN A 81 17.22 10.66 5.86
N ARG A 82 16.82 10.90 4.60
CA ARG A 82 15.44 10.88 4.12
C ARG A 82 15.26 9.93 2.94
N ARG A 83 14.14 9.22 2.98
CA ARG A 83 13.63 8.38 1.89
C ARG A 83 12.19 8.80 1.62
N TYR A 84 11.90 9.16 0.38
CA TYR A 84 10.56 9.48 -0.09
C TYR A 84 10.07 8.31 -0.93
N VAL A 85 8.99 7.68 -0.51
CA VAL A 85 8.40 6.50 -1.18
C VAL A 85 7.10 6.91 -1.85
N TYR A 86 7.00 6.70 -3.15
CA TYR A 86 5.84 7.07 -3.95
C TYR A 86 5.22 5.81 -4.56
N ARG A 87 3.93 5.58 -4.29
CA ARG A 87 3.14 4.70 -5.16
C ARG A 87 2.77 5.50 -6.39
N THR A 88 3.26 5.08 -7.54
CA THR A 88 3.20 5.87 -8.77
C THR A 88 2.46 5.10 -9.84
N ARG A 89 1.55 5.79 -10.53
CA ARG A 89 0.96 5.33 -11.77
C ARG A 89 1.60 6.09 -12.94
N LEU A 90 2.08 5.35 -13.91
CA LEU A 90 2.75 5.86 -15.10
C LEU A 90 1.89 5.58 -16.33
N TYR A 91 1.87 6.52 -17.25
CA TYR A 91 1.18 6.46 -18.53
C TYR A 91 2.21 6.68 -19.65
N PRO A 92 2.95 5.61 -20.07
CA PRO A 92 4.08 5.74 -20.99
C PRO A 92 3.71 6.37 -22.34
N GLN A 93 2.51 6.08 -22.87
CA GLN A 93 2.06 6.60 -24.15
C GLN A 93 1.86 8.11 -24.18
N THR A 94 1.48 8.70 -23.05
CA THR A 94 1.24 10.15 -22.92
C THR A 94 2.41 10.88 -22.27
N GLY A 95 3.40 10.14 -21.74
CA GLY A 95 4.52 10.72 -21.00
C GLY A 95 4.05 11.42 -19.72
N THR A 96 3.07 10.81 -19.02
CA THR A 96 2.52 11.37 -17.79
C THR A 96 2.64 10.39 -16.62
N TYR A 97 2.56 10.91 -15.40
CA TYR A 97 2.58 10.15 -14.17
C TYR A 97 1.62 10.73 -13.14
N GLN A 98 1.25 9.93 -12.18
CA GLN A 98 0.45 10.34 -11.04
C GLN A 98 1.00 9.67 -9.77
N PHE A 99 1.33 10.44 -8.75
CA PHE A 99 1.58 9.89 -7.43
C PHE A 99 0.24 9.55 -6.76
N VAL A 100 0.02 8.27 -6.50
CA VAL A 100 -1.20 7.76 -5.84
C VAL A 100 -1.12 7.98 -4.34
N SER A 101 0.06 7.81 -3.76
CA SER A 101 0.36 8.14 -2.36
C SER A 101 1.85 8.41 -2.21
N ALA A 102 2.22 9.10 -1.14
CA ALA A 102 3.59 9.37 -0.78
C ALA A 102 3.83 9.14 0.71
N GLN A 103 5.00 8.60 1.04
CA GLN A 103 5.49 8.46 2.40
C GLN A 103 6.85 9.12 2.52
N VAL A 104 7.11 9.75 3.66
CA VAL A 104 8.44 10.23 4.04
C VAL A 104 8.93 9.35 5.18
N GLU A 105 10.11 8.78 5.01
CA GLU A 105 10.72 7.85 5.95
C GLU A 105 12.10 8.34 6.37
N VAL A 106 12.54 7.91 7.54
CA VAL A 106 13.95 7.95 7.92
C VAL A 106 14.68 6.90 7.07
N TYR A 107 15.76 7.29 6.37
CA TYR A 107 16.44 6.39 5.43
C TYR A 107 17.03 5.15 6.13
N ASP A 108 17.69 5.33 7.26
CA ASP A 108 18.36 4.23 7.96
C ASP A 108 17.39 3.26 8.63
N THR A 109 16.38 3.78 9.32
CA THR A 109 15.48 2.98 10.17
C THR A 109 14.21 2.55 9.45
N LYS A 110 13.88 3.17 8.31
CA LYS A 110 12.60 3.00 7.57
C LYS A 110 11.38 3.44 8.38
N GLU A 111 11.59 4.18 9.48
CA GLU A 111 10.50 4.75 10.26
C GLU A 111 9.70 5.75 9.42
N VAL A 112 8.38 5.56 9.35
CA VAL A 112 7.48 6.44 8.59
C VAL A 112 7.22 7.71 9.39
N LEU A 113 7.67 8.84 8.88
CA LEU A 113 7.48 10.15 9.48
C LEU A 113 6.16 10.80 9.06
N ARG A 114 5.75 10.57 7.82
CA ARG A 114 4.54 11.16 7.26
C ARG A 114 4.03 10.34 6.07
N THR A 115 2.70 10.26 5.97
CA THR A 115 2.00 9.73 4.79
C THR A 115 1.08 10.80 4.25
N THR A 116 1.03 10.95 2.93
CA THR A 116 0.14 11.88 2.22
C THR A 116 -0.57 11.16 1.09
N GLN A 117 -1.78 11.61 0.79
CA GLN A 117 -2.45 11.22 -0.45
C GLN A 117 -1.74 11.85 -1.66
N GLY A 118 -1.90 11.20 -2.79
CA GLY A 118 -1.24 11.63 -4.01
C GLY A 118 -1.93 12.79 -4.72
N MET A 119 -1.51 13.00 -5.95
CA MET A 119 -2.05 14.04 -6.83
C MET A 119 -3.39 13.60 -7.43
N ASN A 120 -4.29 14.56 -7.60
CA ASN A 120 -5.62 14.29 -8.17
C ASN A 120 -5.60 14.14 -9.71
N MET A 121 -4.53 14.61 -10.38
CA MET A 121 -4.41 14.61 -11.84
C MET A 121 -3.02 14.17 -12.28
N PRO A 122 -2.92 13.42 -13.41
CA PRO A 122 -1.64 13.10 -14.01
C PRO A 122 -0.88 14.37 -14.45
N GLN A 123 0.45 14.33 -14.29
CA GLN A 123 1.36 15.40 -14.71
C GLN A 123 2.34 14.87 -15.75
N LYS A 124 2.80 15.75 -16.65
CA LYS A 124 3.83 15.38 -17.63
C LYS A 124 5.21 15.36 -16.98
N TYR A 125 6.02 14.36 -17.33
CA TYR A 125 7.45 14.40 -17.07
C TYR A 125 8.21 14.92 -18.30
N THR A 126 9.29 15.66 -18.07
CA THR A 126 10.15 16.17 -19.14
C THR A 126 11.14 15.09 -19.59
N PRO A 127 11.70 15.18 -20.82
CA PRO A 127 12.69 14.22 -21.30
C PRO A 127 13.95 14.10 -20.43
N ALA A 128 14.32 15.18 -19.73
CA ALA A 128 15.49 15.21 -18.82
C ALA A 128 15.13 14.84 -17.37
N SER A 129 13.89 14.48 -17.09
CA SER A 129 13.45 14.13 -15.73
C SER A 129 13.89 12.71 -15.36
N PRO A 130 14.33 12.45 -14.11
CA PRO A 130 14.53 11.10 -13.60
C PRO A 130 13.31 10.19 -13.73
N LEU A 131 12.10 10.76 -13.76
CA LEU A 131 10.87 10.00 -14.03
C LEU A 131 10.83 9.42 -15.46
N ARG A 132 11.51 10.02 -16.41
CA ARG A 132 11.67 9.44 -17.76
C ARG A 132 12.54 8.20 -17.71
N SER A 133 13.70 8.27 -17.05
CA SER A 133 14.60 7.13 -16.85
C SER A 133 13.87 5.98 -16.12
N ILE A 134 13.06 6.32 -15.13
CA ILE A 134 12.23 5.36 -14.39
C ILE A 134 11.18 4.70 -15.30
N ALA A 135 10.47 5.46 -16.13
CA ALA A 135 9.47 4.91 -17.04
C ALA A 135 10.11 3.96 -18.06
N ASP A 136 11.25 4.33 -18.64
CA ASP A 136 11.98 3.51 -19.59
C ASP A 136 12.52 2.22 -18.94
N PHE A 137 13.03 2.30 -17.72
CA PHE A 137 13.47 1.14 -16.93
C PHE A 137 12.32 0.16 -16.65
N ILE A 138 11.13 0.66 -16.27
CA ILE A 138 9.95 -0.18 -16.02
C ILE A 138 9.51 -0.91 -17.30
N GLU A 139 9.47 -0.23 -18.45
CA GLU A 139 9.10 -0.85 -19.73
C GLU A 139 10.13 -1.93 -20.14
N GLU A 140 11.42 -1.68 -19.91
CA GLU A 140 12.47 -2.68 -20.18
C GLU A 140 12.28 -3.93 -19.31
N LEU A 141 12.04 -3.79 -18.01
CA LEU A 141 11.81 -4.92 -17.12
C LEU A 141 10.56 -5.72 -17.49
N LEU A 142 9.46 -5.05 -17.86
CA LEU A 142 8.23 -5.70 -18.27
C LEU A 142 8.42 -6.48 -19.58
N THR A 143 9.19 -5.93 -20.52
CA THR A 143 9.53 -6.60 -21.79
C THR A 143 10.37 -7.85 -21.55
N LYS A 144 11.39 -7.76 -20.69
CA LYS A 144 12.23 -8.92 -20.32
C LYS A 144 11.42 -10.03 -19.65
N LYS A 145 10.51 -9.68 -18.75
CA LYS A 145 9.62 -10.65 -18.07
C LYS A 145 8.67 -11.37 -19.08
N GLN A 146 8.28 -10.71 -20.16
CA GLN A 146 7.44 -11.33 -21.20
C GLN A 146 8.22 -12.32 -22.08
N GLN A 147 9.49 -12.04 -22.36
CA GLN A 147 10.36 -12.91 -23.18
C GLN A 147 10.79 -14.20 -22.46
N GLN A 148 10.69 -14.24 -21.13
CA GLN A 148 11.07 -15.38 -20.30
C GLN A 148 9.91 -16.35 -20.00
N ARG A 149 8.71 -16.06 -20.50
CA ARG A 149 7.51 -16.90 -20.36
C ARG A 149 7.22 -17.71 -21.60
#